data_e7642cbf480b900d8765fe41317c48b5
#
_entry.id   e7642cbf480b900d8765fe41317c48b5
#
_cell.length_a   1.000
_cell.length_b   1.000
_cell.length_c   1.000
_cell.angle_alpha   90.00
_cell.angle_beta   90.00
_cell.angle_gamma   90.00
#
_symmetry.space_group_name_H-M   'P 1'
#
loop_
_entity.id
_entity.type
_entity.pdbx_description
1 polymer ?
#
loop_
_entity_poly.entity_id
_entity_poly.type
_entity_poly.pdbx_seq_one_letter_code
_entity_poly.pdbx_strand_id
1 'polypeptide(L)'
;MFADTDFLLALIKNSDWLKKNAIKILKEHKGKIKTSVSVMIELAHICKRFKLNTLETFANIFELIHVNEGDYLVSMQAAVYIEKYNLAVFDAFHAAFCGNDKIISSDSV
;
A
#
# COMPACT_ATOMS: atom_id res chain seq x y z
N MET A 1 4.61 -15.08 7.86
CA MET A 1 3.49 -14.38 8.51
C MET A 1 3.03 -13.26 7.59
N PHE A 2 1.74 -13.18 7.36
CA PHE A 2 1.16 -12.24 6.40
C PHE A 2 0.43 -11.10 7.14
N ALA A 3 0.72 -9.86 6.78
CA ALA A 3 0.09 -8.68 7.37
C ALA A 3 -1.11 -8.26 6.52
N ASP A 4 -2.27 -8.20 7.15
CA ASP A 4 -3.47 -7.68 6.51
C ASP A 4 -3.61 -6.17 6.76
N THR A 5 -4.68 -5.59 6.23
CA THR A 5 -4.92 -4.16 6.34
C THR A 5 -5.04 -3.70 7.79
N ASP A 6 -5.69 -4.49 8.65
CA ASP A 6 -5.86 -4.11 10.06
C ASP A 6 -4.52 -3.99 10.78
N PHE A 7 -3.58 -4.90 10.50
CA PHE A 7 -2.24 -4.82 11.08
C PHE A 7 -1.52 -3.55 10.61
N LEU A 8 -1.60 -3.25 9.31
CA LEU A 8 -0.96 -2.04 8.77
C LEU A 8 -1.57 -0.78 9.37
N LEU A 9 -2.89 -0.77 9.55
CA LEU A 9 -3.56 0.37 10.18
C LEU A 9 -3.09 0.58 11.62
N ALA A 10 -2.87 -0.51 12.36
CA ALA A 10 -2.37 -0.40 13.73
C ALA A 10 -0.99 0.25 13.78
N LEU A 11 -0.16 0.02 12.75
CA LEU A 11 1.16 0.63 12.67
C LEU A 11 1.12 2.13 12.42
N ILE A 12 0.11 2.62 11.70
CA ILE A 12 0.04 4.04 11.32
C ILE A 12 -0.90 4.87 12.20
N LYS A 13 -1.78 4.23 12.98
CA LYS A 13 -2.66 4.95 13.90
C LYS A 13 -1.90 5.46 15.11
N ASN A 14 -2.35 6.62 15.63
CA ASN A 14 -1.76 7.21 16.83
C ASN A 14 -2.31 6.62 18.13
N SER A 15 -3.03 5.51 18.06
CA SER A 15 -3.52 4.81 19.24
C SER A 15 -2.35 4.06 19.89
N ASP A 16 -1.93 4.52 21.06
CA ASP A 16 -0.76 3.97 21.75
C ASP A 16 -0.83 2.47 21.95
N TRP A 17 -2.00 1.98 22.36
CA TRP A 17 -2.17 0.57 22.67
C TRP A 17 -2.01 -0.33 21.44
N LEU A 18 -2.74 -0.04 20.38
CA LEU A 18 -2.67 -0.83 19.14
C LEU A 18 -1.31 -0.74 18.48
N LYS A 19 -0.74 0.45 18.45
CA LYS A 19 0.56 0.68 17.85
C LYS A 19 1.66 -0.08 18.58
N LYS A 20 1.66 -0.05 19.90
CA LYS A 20 2.65 -0.78 20.70
C LYS A 20 2.58 -2.27 20.45
N ASN A 21 1.39 -2.83 20.38
CA ASN A 21 1.21 -4.26 20.11
C ASN A 21 1.71 -4.64 18.71
N ALA A 22 1.40 -3.83 17.71
CA ALA A 22 1.86 -4.06 16.34
C ALA A 22 3.38 -3.98 16.24
N ILE A 23 4.00 -3.00 16.91
CA ILE A 23 5.45 -2.85 16.92
C ILE A 23 6.12 -4.05 17.61
N LYS A 24 5.51 -4.55 18.69
CA LYS A 24 6.01 -5.74 19.37
C LYS A 24 6.03 -6.94 18.43
N ILE A 25 4.95 -7.15 17.71
CA ILE A 25 4.85 -8.25 16.73
C ILE A 25 5.92 -8.09 15.64
N LEU A 26 6.13 -6.87 15.15
CA LEU A 26 7.17 -6.59 14.17
C LEU A 26 8.55 -6.99 14.66
N LYS A 27 8.87 -6.64 15.91
CA LYS A 27 10.18 -6.95 16.51
C LYS A 27 10.37 -8.45 16.70
N GLU A 28 9.32 -9.14 17.14
CA GLU A 28 9.39 -10.59 17.38
C GLU A 28 9.53 -11.37 16.08
N HIS A 29 9.01 -10.84 14.97
CA HIS A 29 9.01 -11.55 13.68
C HIS A 29 9.73 -10.76 12.60
N LYS A 30 10.79 -10.06 12.98
CA LYS A 30 11.55 -9.19 12.06
C LYS A 30 12.00 -9.98 10.81
N GLY A 31 11.67 -9.43 9.66
CA GLY A 31 12.01 -10.02 8.37
C GLY A 31 11.11 -11.17 7.95
N LYS A 32 10.13 -11.56 8.76
CA LYS A 32 9.22 -12.66 8.47
C LYS A 32 7.79 -12.19 8.17
N ILE A 33 7.53 -10.90 8.30
CA ILE A 33 6.21 -10.34 8.01
C ILE A 33 6.21 -9.80 6.59
N LYS A 34 5.23 -10.21 5.79
CA LYS A 34 5.09 -9.79 4.41
C LYS A 34 3.66 -9.35 4.13
N THR A 35 3.47 -8.61 3.07
CA THR A 35 2.16 -8.19 2.60
C THR A 35 2.08 -8.32 1.09
N SER A 36 1.00 -7.84 0.49
CA SER A 36 0.78 -7.95 -0.95
C SER A 36 0.14 -6.69 -1.50
N VAL A 37 0.13 -6.58 -2.84
CA VAL A 37 -0.49 -5.45 -3.52
C VAL A 37 -1.99 -5.34 -3.19
N SER A 38 -2.69 -6.45 -2.99
CA SER A 38 -4.11 -6.40 -2.65
C SER A 38 -4.36 -5.67 -1.34
N VAL A 39 -3.51 -5.89 -0.34
CA VAL A 39 -3.58 -5.17 0.93
C VAL A 39 -3.24 -3.69 0.74
N MET A 40 -2.25 -3.40 -0.11
CA MET A 40 -1.87 -2.02 -0.39
C MET A 40 -2.99 -1.24 -1.10
N ILE A 41 -3.78 -1.90 -1.94
CA ILE A 41 -4.95 -1.27 -2.56
C ILE A 41 -5.97 -0.87 -1.49
N GLU A 42 -6.27 -1.75 -0.54
CA GLU A 42 -7.17 -1.43 0.57
C GLU A 42 -6.62 -0.28 1.41
N LEU A 43 -5.33 -0.30 1.69
CA LEU A 43 -4.68 0.76 2.46
C LEU A 43 -4.75 2.11 1.72
N ALA A 44 -4.58 2.09 0.40
CA ALA A 44 -4.67 3.31 -0.41
C ALA A 44 -6.07 3.94 -0.33
N HIS A 45 -7.13 3.13 -0.33
CA HIS A 45 -8.49 3.64 -0.14
C HIS A 45 -8.65 4.33 1.21
N ILE A 46 -8.06 3.75 2.25
CA ILE A 46 -8.10 4.31 3.60
C ILE A 46 -7.31 5.61 3.65
N CYS A 47 -6.14 5.66 3.05
CA CYS A 47 -5.34 6.88 2.97
C CYS A 47 -6.13 8.01 2.30
N LYS A 48 -6.81 7.70 1.20
CA LYS A 48 -7.60 8.70 0.48
C LYS A 48 -8.80 9.17 1.31
N ARG A 49 -9.49 8.24 1.97
CA ARG A 49 -10.63 8.56 2.83
C ARG A 49 -10.25 9.50 3.98
N PHE A 50 -9.12 9.25 4.63
CA PHE A 50 -8.67 10.02 5.78
C PHE A 50 -7.67 11.12 5.44
N LYS A 51 -7.47 11.38 4.16
CA LYS A 51 -6.56 12.43 3.66
C LYS A 51 -5.12 12.26 4.13
N LEU A 52 -4.68 11.01 4.21
CA LEU A 52 -3.28 10.69 4.46
C LEU A 52 -2.51 10.67 3.14
N ASN A 53 -1.23 11.02 3.21
CA ASN A 53 -0.38 10.94 2.02
C ASN A 53 -0.08 9.47 1.72
N THR A 54 -0.60 8.98 0.59
CA THR A 54 -0.47 7.58 0.21
C THR A 54 0.98 7.18 -0.03
N LEU A 55 1.74 8.02 -0.73
CA LEU A 55 3.13 7.74 -1.05
C LEU A 55 3.99 7.62 0.22
N GLU A 56 3.83 8.58 1.13
CA GLU A 56 4.56 8.57 2.39
C GLU A 56 4.18 7.37 3.26
N THR A 57 2.89 7.06 3.33
CA THR A 57 2.40 5.91 4.09
C THR A 57 2.97 4.60 3.55
N PHE A 58 2.95 4.43 2.23
CA PHE A 58 3.49 3.23 1.59
C PHE A 58 4.99 3.10 1.82
N ALA A 59 5.73 4.20 1.67
CA ALA A 59 7.17 4.19 1.92
C ALA A 59 7.50 3.73 3.34
N ASN A 60 6.76 4.23 4.32
CA ASN A 60 6.95 3.84 5.72
C ASN A 60 6.64 2.36 5.95
N ILE A 61 5.56 1.86 5.36
CA ILE A 61 5.19 0.45 5.50
C ILE A 61 6.27 -0.45 4.88
N PHE A 62 6.76 -0.11 3.71
CA PHE A 62 7.75 -0.94 3.01
C PHE A 62 9.14 -0.94 3.67
N GLU A 63 9.41 0.02 4.55
CA GLU A 63 10.60 -0.04 5.40
C GLU A 63 10.49 -1.10 6.49
N LEU A 64 9.28 -1.43 6.88
CA LEU A 64 9.00 -2.32 8.01
C LEU A 64 8.57 -3.72 7.58
N ILE A 65 7.90 -3.84 6.46
CA ILE A 65 7.24 -5.07 6.03
C ILE A 65 7.67 -5.42 4.62
N HIS A 66 7.99 -6.70 4.41
CA HIS A 66 8.46 -7.20 3.12
C HIS A 66 7.30 -7.38 2.14
N VAL A 67 7.59 -7.09 0.86
CA VAL A 67 6.70 -7.37 -0.25
C VAL A 67 7.58 -7.77 -1.43
N ASN A 68 7.06 -8.58 -2.35
CA ASN A 68 7.87 -8.92 -3.52
C ASN A 68 8.10 -7.69 -4.40
N GLU A 69 9.16 -7.75 -5.22
CA GLU A 69 9.58 -6.59 -6.00
C GLU A 69 8.50 -6.08 -6.94
N GLY A 70 7.77 -6.97 -7.60
CA GLY A 70 6.68 -6.58 -8.50
C GLY A 70 5.58 -5.82 -7.78
N ASP A 71 5.14 -6.33 -6.63
CA ASP A 71 4.12 -5.67 -5.81
C ASP A 71 4.62 -4.33 -5.28
N TYR A 72 5.89 -4.25 -4.89
CA TYR A 72 6.51 -3.00 -4.44
C TYR A 72 6.47 -1.94 -5.55
N LEU A 73 6.93 -2.29 -6.73
CA LEU A 73 7.00 -1.35 -7.86
C LEU A 73 5.61 -0.85 -8.26
N VAL A 74 4.64 -1.75 -8.37
CA VAL A 74 3.26 -1.37 -8.71
C VAL A 74 2.68 -0.46 -7.63
N SER A 75 2.84 -0.82 -6.35
CA SER A 75 2.27 -0.04 -5.24
C SER A 75 2.86 1.36 -5.16
N MET A 76 4.18 1.48 -5.28
CA MET A 76 4.83 2.79 -5.23
C MET A 76 4.47 3.66 -6.44
N GLN A 77 4.39 3.06 -7.63
CA GLN A 77 3.98 3.78 -8.82
C GLN A 77 2.53 4.26 -8.72
N ALA A 78 1.64 3.40 -8.20
CA ALA A 78 0.24 3.78 -7.95
C ALA A 78 0.15 4.93 -6.94
N ALA A 79 0.95 4.88 -5.87
CA ALA A 79 0.97 5.94 -4.87
C ALA A 79 1.40 7.28 -5.49
N VAL A 80 2.39 7.27 -6.38
CA VAL A 80 2.81 8.47 -7.11
C VAL A 80 1.64 9.03 -7.94
N TYR A 81 0.93 8.15 -8.66
CA TYR A 81 -0.20 8.58 -9.48
C TYR A 81 -1.32 9.18 -8.64
N ILE A 82 -1.59 8.60 -7.47
CA ILE A 82 -2.62 9.12 -6.56
C ILE A 82 -2.23 10.52 -6.06
N GLU A 83 -1.00 10.67 -5.56
CA GLU A 83 -0.58 11.93 -4.94
C GLU A 83 -0.26 13.02 -5.96
N LYS A 84 0.37 12.66 -7.07
CA LYS A 84 0.79 13.65 -8.06
C LYS A 84 -0.31 14.04 -9.03
N TYR A 85 -1.12 13.06 -9.47
CA TYR A 85 -2.14 13.30 -10.49
C TYR A 85 -3.56 13.17 -9.97
N ASN A 86 -3.72 12.95 -8.67
CA ASN A 86 -5.03 12.82 -8.01
C ASN A 86 -5.94 11.77 -8.65
N LEU A 87 -5.35 10.67 -9.09
CA LEU A 87 -6.14 9.57 -9.65
C LEU A 87 -6.91 8.83 -8.55
N ALA A 88 -8.05 8.26 -8.93
CA ALA A 88 -8.77 7.34 -8.07
C ALA A 88 -7.89 6.09 -7.84
N VAL A 89 -8.08 5.43 -6.70
CA VAL A 89 -7.20 4.33 -6.30
C VAL A 89 -7.13 3.21 -7.34
N PHE A 90 -8.28 2.72 -7.82
CA PHE A 90 -8.27 1.64 -8.82
C PHE A 90 -7.64 2.07 -10.13
N ASP A 91 -7.90 3.30 -10.56
CA ASP A 91 -7.30 3.85 -11.78
C ASP A 91 -5.78 3.93 -11.66
N ALA A 92 -5.29 4.35 -10.50
CA ALA A 92 -3.86 4.45 -10.24
C ALA A 92 -3.18 3.08 -10.28
N PHE A 93 -3.76 2.09 -9.60
CA PHE A 93 -3.20 0.73 -9.61
C PHE A 93 -3.31 0.09 -10.97
N HIS A 94 -4.41 0.32 -11.69
CA HIS A 94 -4.57 -0.17 -13.04
C HIS A 94 -3.48 0.39 -13.96
N ALA A 95 -3.25 1.68 -13.91
CA ALA A 95 -2.20 2.32 -14.71
C ALA A 95 -0.81 1.78 -14.33
N ALA A 96 -0.57 1.57 -13.04
CA ALA A 96 0.70 1.03 -12.57
C ALA A 96 0.93 -0.41 -13.03
N PHE A 97 -0.12 -1.25 -13.01
CA PHE A 97 -0.03 -2.62 -13.51
C PHE A 97 0.26 -2.68 -15.00
N CYS A 98 -0.36 -1.78 -15.77
CA CYS A 98 -0.17 -1.77 -17.22
C CYS A 98 1.20 -1.25 -17.62
N GLY A 99 1.77 -0.35 -16.83
CA GLY A 99 3.05 0.25 -17.16
C GLY A 99 3.06 0.83 -18.57
N ASN A 100 3.96 0.33 -19.44
CA ASN A 100 4.05 0.74 -20.83
C ASN A 100 3.25 -0.15 -21.78
N ASP A 101 2.55 -1.15 -21.25
CA ASP A 101 1.78 -2.06 -22.08
C ASP A 101 0.50 -1.38 -22.58
N LYS A 102 0.05 -1.84 -23.73
CA LYS A 102 -1.22 -1.37 -24.26
C LYS A 102 -2.37 -1.92 -23.44
N ILE A 103 -3.34 -1.06 -23.16
CA ILE A 103 -4.55 -1.46 -22.45
C ILE A 103 -5.63 -1.76 -23.47
N ILE A 104 -6.23 -2.95 -23.36
CA ILE A 104 -7.39 -3.32 -24.15
C ILE A 104 -8.61 -3.13 -23.26
N SER A 105 -9.49 -2.22 -23.65
CA SER A 105 -10.71 -1.98 -22.92
C SER A 105 -11.86 -1.69 -23.88
N SER A 106 -13.08 -1.82 -23.40
CA SER A 106 -14.27 -1.53 -24.21
C SER A 106 -14.32 -0.07 -24.67
N ASP A 107 -13.69 0.81 -23.91
CA ASP A 107 -13.69 2.24 -24.23
C ASP A 107 -12.61 2.63 -25.24
N SER A 108 -11.67 1.74 -25.51
CA SER A 108 -10.51 2.01 -26.35
C SER A 108 -10.59 1.36 -27.73
N VAL A 109 -11.67 0.68 -28.00
CA VAL A 109 -11.84 -0.06 -29.26
C VAL A 109 -12.34 0.85 -30.36
#